data_b6e4fff6ad6dfec489cfd978345e96a1
#
_entry.id   b6e4fff6ad6dfec489cfd978345e96a1
#
_cell.length_a   1.000
_cell.length_b   1.000
_cell.length_c   1.000
_cell.angle_alpha   90.00
_cell.angle_beta   90.00
_cell.angle_gamma   90.00
#
_symmetry.space_group_name_H-M   'P 1'
#
loop_
_entity.id
_entity.type
_entity.pdbx_description
1 polymer ?
#
loop_
_entity_poly.entity_id
_entity_poly.type
_entity_poly.pdbx_seq_one_letter_code
_entity_poly.pdbx_strand_id
1 'polypeptide(L)'
;VDMRVHKGDHPRIGALDTMPIFPLKNMTLDETKELAEQLGESLFDEYQVPVYYSGLNARTEYKKSNTNIRKGQYEGLSAILENPDDPAYEVRKPDLSVDGKLDPTKGACTVSSAAEGLTAYNVYLETEDVTIAKDIANIVKGSEEGWASIKSVGFKDVGHAGVAVSMNVFDCKETPLAMLRDFIDEKALARGTKVIGTGLVGPVKLEYLVDSAKLHGYGEFDGDYDTLIAYLAEHMGLEGFEKTSIIDYHID
;
A
#
# COMPACT_ATOMS: atom_id res chain seq x y z
N VAL A 1 2.42 -13.41 16.26
CA VAL A 1 1.76 -12.15 16.71
C VAL A 1 0.49 -12.52 17.43
N ASP A 2 0.24 -11.93 18.59
CA ASP A 2 -1.00 -12.11 19.35
C ASP A 2 -1.78 -10.78 19.32
N MET A 3 -2.93 -10.78 18.63
CA MET A 3 -3.72 -9.56 18.41
C MET A 3 -4.33 -8.98 19.69
N ARG A 4 -4.43 -9.77 20.77
CA ARG A 4 -4.93 -9.29 22.07
C ARG A 4 -4.01 -8.26 22.73
N VAL A 5 -2.72 -8.31 22.42
CA VAL A 5 -1.68 -7.44 23.01
C VAL A 5 -0.91 -6.60 21.98
N HIS A 6 -0.97 -6.98 20.70
CA HIS A 6 -0.28 -6.27 19.63
C HIS A 6 -0.85 -4.87 19.43
N LYS A 7 0.03 -3.90 19.25
CA LYS A 7 -0.26 -2.53 18.81
C LYS A 7 0.58 -2.23 17.58
N GLY A 8 0.05 -1.44 16.66
CA GLY A 8 0.74 -1.03 15.44
C GLY A 8 0.40 0.41 15.08
N ASP A 9 1.26 1.03 14.30
CA ASP A 9 1.08 2.43 13.85
C ASP A 9 -0.02 2.55 12.81
N HIS A 10 -0.24 1.49 12.03
CA HIS A 10 -1.32 1.41 11.03
C HIS A 10 -2.53 0.62 11.56
N PRO A 11 -3.75 0.96 11.10
CA PRO A 11 -4.94 0.15 11.37
C PRO A 11 -4.72 -1.30 10.91
N ARG A 12 -5.05 -2.27 11.76
CA ARG A 12 -4.91 -3.71 11.47
C ARG A 12 -6.07 -4.49 12.05
N ILE A 13 -6.39 -5.63 11.44
CA ILE A 13 -7.42 -6.57 11.91
C ILE A 13 -6.85 -7.96 12.21
N GLY A 14 -5.60 -8.21 11.84
CA GLY A 14 -4.96 -9.52 12.07
C GLY A 14 -3.44 -9.50 11.93
N ALA A 15 -2.83 -10.63 12.32
CA ALA A 15 -1.40 -10.85 12.19
C ALA A 15 -0.94 -10.89 10.73
N LEU A 16 -1.78 -11.45 9.85
CA LEU A 16 -1.57 -11.48 8.40
C LEU A 16 -2.19 -10.26 7.71
N ASP A 17 -3.19 -9.68 8.29
CA ASP A 17 -3.92 -8.45 7.96
C ASP A 17 -4.45 -8.34 6.53
N THR A 18 -3.62 -8.27 5.49
CA THR A 18 -4.07 -8.18 4.09
C THR A 18 -3.15 -8.88 3.11
N MET A 19 -3.75 -9.56 2.14
CA MET A 19 -3.07 -10.28 1.05
C MET A 19 -3.70 -9.87 -0.29
N PRO A 20 -3.17 -8.83 -0.95
CA PRO A 20 -3.60 -8.44 -2.28
C PRO A 20 -2.94 -9.35 -3.33
N ILE A 21 -3.73 -9.84 -4.28
CA ILE A 21 -3.30 -10.62 -5.44
C ILE A 21 -3.56 -9.79 -6.69
N PHE A 22 -2.59 -9.70 -7.58
CA PHE A 22 -2.73 -9.01 -8.86
C PHE A 22 -1.93 -9.74 -9.96
N PRO A 23 -2.36 -9.67 -11.21
CA PRO A 23 -1.69 -10.35 -12.30
C PRO A 23 -0.35 -9.68 -12.61
N LEU A 24 0.67 -10.48 -12.89
CA LEU A 24 1.99 -10.01 -13.35
C LEU A 24 2.20 -10.36 -14.82
N LYS A 25 2.46 -11.64 -15.12
CA LYS A 25 2.80 -12.15 -16.46
C LYS A 25 1.98 -13.43 -16.71
N ASN A 26 1.39 -13.54 -17.89
CA ASN A 26 0.63 -14.72 -18.31
C ASN A 26 -0.54 -15.13 -17.36
N MET A 27 -1.15 -14.17 -16.70
CA MET A 27 -2.31 -14.38 -15.83
C MET A 27 -3.37 -13.32 -16.12
N THR A 28 -4.60 -13.74 -16.24
CA THR A 28 -5.77 -12.88 -16.42
C THR A 28 -6.30 -12.39 -15.06
N LEU A 29 -7.12 -11.34 -15.11
CA LEU A 29 -7.76 -10.83 -13.89
C LEU A 29 -8.75 -11.84 -13.28
N ASP A 30 -9.41 -12.65 -14.11
CA ASP A 30 -10.35 -13.68 -13.64
C ASP A 30 -9.60 -14.84 -12.95
N GLU A 31 -8.48 -15.30 -13.51
CA GLU A 31 -7.59 -16.27 -12.84
C GLU A 31 -7.04 -15.72 -11.51
N THR A 32 -6.75 -14.42 -11.47
CA THR A 32 -6.31 -13.74 -10.22
C THR A 32 -7.39 -13.75 -9.15
N LYS A 33 -8.67 -13.56 -9.53
CA LYS A 33 -9.81 -13.65 -8.60
C LYS A 33 -9.98 -15.07 -8.07
N GLU A 34 -9.91 -16.07 -8.95
CA GLU A 34 -10.01 -17.47 -8.56
C GLU A 34 -8.89 -17.85 -7.59
N LEU A 35 -7.65 -17.42 -7.86
CA LEU A 35 -6.51 -17.65 -6.98
C LEU A 35 -6.70 -16.99 -5.61
N ALA A 36 -7.23 -15.76 -5.57
CA ALA A 36 -7.53 -15.08 -4.32
C ALA A 36 -8.59 -15.83 -3.48
N GLU A 37 -9.60 -16.41 -4.13
CA GLU A 37 -10.60 -17.23 -3.43
C GLU A 37 -10.00 -18.52 -2.88
N GLN A 38 -9.24 -19.26 -3.68
CA GLN A 38 -8.54 -20.46 -3.25
C GLN A 38 -7.58 -20.18 -2.08
N LEU A 39 -6.86 -19.07 -2.14
CA LEU A 39 -5.97 -18.65 -1.06
C LEU A 39 -6.75 -18.37 0.23
N GLY A 40 -7.88 -17.66 0.15
CA GLY A 40 -8.73 -17.39 1.32
C GLY A 40 -9.28 -18.68 1.93
N GLU A 41 -9.76 -19.62 1.11
CA GLU A 41 -10.21 -20.93 1.54
C GLU A 41 -9.09 -21.71 2.22
N SER A 42 -7.89 -21.78 1.62
CA SER A 42 -6.73 -22.46 2.20
C SER A 42 -6.32 -21.86 3.56
N LEU A 43 -6.32 -20.52 3.68
CA LEU A 43 -6.01 -19.86 4.95
C LEU A 43 -7.03 -20.22 6.04
N PHE A 44 -8.29 -20.32 5.69
CA PHE A 44 -9.31 -20.72 6.65
C PHE A 44 -9.24 -22.21 6.99
N ASP A 45 -9.14 -23.07 5.98
CA ASP A 45 -9.15 -24.53 6.17
C ASP A 45 -7.93 -25.05 6.93
N GLU A 46 -6.72 -24.54 6.58
CA GLU A 46 -5.47 -25.04 7.18
C GLU A 46 -5.14 -24.34 8.50
N TYR A 47 -5.38 -23.03 8.60
CA TYR A 47 -4.94 -22.22 9.73
C TYR A 47 -6.08 -21.64 10.58
N GLN A 48 -7.33 -21.85 10.18
CA GLN A 48 -8.53 -21.28 10.85
C GLN A 48 -8.43 -19.76 11.01
N VAL A 49 -7.80 -19.08 10.05
CA VAL A 49 -7.75 -17.62 10.01
C VAL A 49 -9.05 -17.10 9.38
N PRO A 50 -9.86 -16.31 10.10
CA PRO A 50 -11.05 -15.69 9.53
C PRO A 50 -10.68 -14.82 8.31
N VAL A 51 -11.47 -14.90 7.22
CA VAL A 51 -11.17 -14.25 5.96
C VAL A 51 -12.28 -13.28 5.56
N TYR A 52 -11.87 -12.10 5.13
CA TYR A 52 -12.67 -11.14 4.38
C TYR A 52 -12.23 -11.13 2.92
N TYR A 53 -13.18 -11.20 2.00
CA TYR A 53 -12.92 -10.94 0.59
C TYR A 53 -13.20 -9.46 0.28
N SER A 54 -12.22 -8.75 -0.30
CA SER A 54 -12.34 -7.33 -0.66
C SER A 54 -11.93 -7.04 -2.10
N GLY A 55 -11.93 -5.77 -2.50
CA GLY A 55 -11.61 -5.39 -3.87
C GLY A 55 -12.57 -6.06 -4.86
N LEU A 56 -12.01 -6.75 -5.86
CA LEU A 56 -12.78 -7.45 -6.89
C LEU A 56 -13.43 -8.76 -6.42
N ASN A 57 -13.01 -9.31 -5.27
CA ASN A 57 -13.60 -10.49 -4.65
C ASN A 57 -14.69 -10.15 -3.59
N ALA A 58 -14.97 -8.87 -3.35
CA ALA A 58 -15.88 -8.46 -2.29
C ALA A 58 -17.28 -9.05 -2.46
N ARG A 59 -17.80 -9.67 -1.40
CA ARG A 59 -19.15 -10.25 -1.36
C ARG A 59 -20.24 -9.19 -1.18
N THR A 60 -19.90 -8.01 -0.66
CA THR A 60 -20.82 -6.89 -0.42
C THR A 60 -20.15 -5.56 -0.78
N GLU A 61 -20.96 -4.52 -1.04
CA GLU A 61 -20.44 -3.18 -1.34
C GLU A 61 -19.57 -2.62 -0.19
N TYR A 62 -19.98 -2.88 1.06
CA TYR A 62 -19.22 -2.47 2.23
C TYR A 62 -17.78 -3.03 2.24
N LYS A 63 -17.63 -4.30 1.85
CA LYS A 63 -16.35 -5.02 1.86
C LYS A 63 -15.43 -4.71 0.67
N LYS A 64 -15.89 -3.98 -0.33
CA LYS A 64 -15.03 -3.53 -1.43
C LYS A 64 -13.85 -2.69 -0.94
N SER A 65 -14.05 -1.92 0.13
CA SER A 65 -13.02 -1.09 0.72
C SER A 65 -12.38 -1.74 1.94
N ASN A 66 -11.08 -2.01 1.88
CA ASN A 66 -10.30 -2.48 3.01
C ASN A 66 -10.34 -1.48 4.20
N THR A 67 -10.48 -0.18 3.91
CA THR A 67 -10.67 0.86 4.94
C THR A 67 -11.95 0.64 5.75
N ASN A 68 -13.05 0.23 5.10
CA ASN A 68 -14.30 -0.10 5.79
C ASN A 68 -14.12 -1.31 6.71
N ILE A 69 -13.50 -2.38 6.19
CA ILE A 69 -13.23 -3.61 6.96
C ILE A 69 -12.40 -3.29 8.21
N ARG A 70 -11.34 -2.47 8.04
CA ARG A 70 -10.41 -2.09 9.11
C ARG A 70 -10.95 -1.05 10.11
N LYS A 71 -12.14 -0.48 9.87
CA LYS A 71 -12.71 0.55 10.74
C LYS A 71 -12.86 0.04 12.18
N GLY A 72 -12.25 0.76 13.14
CA GLY A 72 -12.20 0.37 14.55
C GLY A 72 -11.10 -0.62 14.88
N GLN A 73 -10.30 -1.03 13.90
CA GLN A 73 -9.21 -1.99 14.03
C GLN A 73 -9.68 -3.35 14.60
N TYR A 74 -8.75 -4.20 15.01
CA TYR A 74 -9.06 -5.48 15.61
C TYR A 74 -10.00 -5.33 16.82
N GLU A 75 -9.72 -4.37 17.70
CA GLU A 75 -10.44 -4.18 18.97
C GLU A 75 -11.91 -3.80 18.73
N GLY A 76 -12.17 -2.79 17.91
CA GLY A 76 -13.52 -2.36 17.61
C GLY A 76 -14.31 -3.37 16.76
N LEU A 77 -13.62 -4.07 15.85
CA LEU A 77 -14.24 -5.11 15.05
C LEU A 77 -14.61 -6.32 15.92
N SER A 78 -13.69 -6.77 16.78
CA SER A 78 -13.94 -7.87 17.72
C SER A 78 -15.12 -7.57 18.64
N ALA A 79 -15.21 -6.36 19.20
CA ALA A 79 -16.31 -5.96 20.06
C ALA A 79 -17.68 -6.05 19.35
N ILE A 80 -17.77 -5.65 18.08
CA ILE A 80 -19.00 -5.78 17.27
C ILE A 80 -19.35 -7.25 17.07
N LEU A 81 -18.37 -8.08 16.71
CA LEU A 81 -18.58 -9.49 16.37
C LEU A 81 -18.83 -10.39 17.60
N GLU A 82 -18.55 -9.91 18.80
CA GLU A 82 -18.96 -10.57 20.06
C GLU A 82 -20.42 -10.29 20.43
N ASN A 83 -21.08 -9.34 19.77
CA ASN A 83 -22.49 -8.98 20.03
C ASN A 83 -23.34 -9.17 18.76
N PRO A 84 -24.01 -10.32 18.58
CA PRO A 84 -24.87 -10.58 17.41
C PRO A 84 -26.04 -9.60 17.24
N ASP A 85 -26.43 -8.90 18.30
CA ASP A 85 -27.49 -7.90 18.28
C ASP A 85 -27.00 -6.50 17.85
N ASP A 86 -25.67 -6.33 17.62
CA ASP A 86 -25.12 -5.10 17.09
C ASP A 86 -25.61 -4.87 15.66
N PRO A 87 -26.17 -3.71 15.31
CA PRO A 87 -26.69 -3.43 13.97
C PRO A 87 -25.64 -3.54 12.86
N ALA A 88 -24.35 -3.47 13.19
CA ALA A 88 -23.26 -3.62 12.24
C ALA A 88 -22.76 -5.08 12.10
N TYR A 89 -23.21 -6.01 12.95
CA TYR A 89 -22.73 -7.39 13.00
C TYR A 89 -22.76 -8.07 11.61
N GLU A 90 -23.96 -8.13 10.98
CA GLU A 90 -24.15 -8.83 9.70
C GLU A 90 -23.31 -8.25 8.57
N VAL A 91 -23.18 -6.92 8.52
CA VAL A 91 -22.37 -6.23 7.49
C VAL A 91 -20.88 -6.46 7.70
N ARG A 92 -20.44 -6.61 8.94
CA ARG A 92 -19.05 -6.63 9.32
C ARG A 92 -18.47 -8.02 9.62
N LYS A 93 -19.29 -9.06 9.66
CA LYS A 93 -18.78 -10.42 9.89
C LYS A 93 -17.87 -10.90 8.75
N PRO A 94 -16.83 -11.71 9.02
CA PRO A 94 -16.00 -12.31 8.00
C PRO A 94 -16.81 -13.15 6.99
N ASP A 95 -16.27 -13.34 5.81
CA ASP A 95 -16.86 -14.21 4.79
C ASP A 95 -16.59 -15.70 5.10
N LEU A 96 -15.43 -15.99 5.68
CA LEU A 96 -15.07 -17.30 6.22
C LEU A 96 -14.68 -17.12 7.70
N SER A 97 -15.31 -17.85 8.60
CA SER A 97 -15.00 -17.79 10.03
C SER A 97 -15.72 -18.89 10.81
N VAL A 98 -15.25 -19.16 12.01
CA VAL A 98 -16.00 -19.94 13.01
C VAL A 98 -16.95 -19.00 13.73
N ASP A 99 -18.25 -19.29 13.67
CA ASP A 99 -19.32 -18.54 14.37
C ASP A 99 -19.35 -17.01 14.10
N GLY A 100 -18.87 -16.57 12.93
CA GLY A 100 -18.87 -15.15 12.54
C GLY A 100 -17.84 -14.28 13.29
N LYS A 101 -16.91 -14.88 14.02
CA LYS A 101 -15.97 -14.18 14.91
C LYS A 101 -14.56 -14.07 14.33
N LEU A 102 -13.75 -13.19 14.91
CA LEU A 102 -12.32 -13.16 14.68
C LEU A 102 -11.61 -14.22 15.53
N ASP A 103 -10.46 -14.69 15.06
CA ASP A 103 -9.55 -15.46 15.91
C ASP A 103 -8.94 -14.52 16.97
N PRO A 104 -9.01 -14.87 18.26
CA PRO A 104 -8.56 -13.96 19.32
C PRO A 104 -7.07 -13.69 19.31
N THR A 105 -6.26 -14.57 18.71
CA THR A 105 -4.80 -14.37 18.62
C THR A 105 -4.37 -13.90 17.24
N LYS A 106 -4.88 -14.51 16.17
CA LYS A 106 -4.49 -14.21 14.79
C LYS A 106 -5.25 -13.03 14.18
N GLY A 107 -6.46 -12.74 14.69
CA GLY A 107 -7.39 -11.79 14.10
C GLY A 107 -8.04 -12.33 12.83
N ALA A 108 -8.02 -11.56 11.75
CA ALA A 108 -8.50 -11.96 10.43
C ALA A 108 -7.52 -11.51 9.33
N CYS A 109 -7.70 -12.07 8.15
CA CYS A 109 -7.00 -11.65 6.93
C CYS A 109 -8.01 -11.08 5.92
N THR A 110 -7.65 -10.00 5.25
CA THR A 110 -8.36 -9.53 4.06
C THR A 110 -7.65 -10.04 2.83
N VAL A 111 -8.31 -10.89 2.04
CA VAL A 111 -7.82 -11.34 0.74
C VAL A 111 -8.53 -10.57 -0.37
N SER A 112 -7.80 -10.08 -1.34
CA SER A 112 -8.36 -9.31 -2.45
C SER A 112 -7.63 -9.58 -3.75
N SER A 113 -8.33 -9.41 -4.87
CA SER A 113 -7.67 -9.23 -6.16
C SER A 113 -7.84 -7.79 -6.66
N ALA A 114 -6.87 -7.35 -7.44
CA ALA A 114 -6.83 -6.05 -8.08
C ALA A 114 -6.22 -6.17 -9.47
N ALA A 115 -6.52 -5.22 -10.35
CA ALA A 115 -5.94 -5.21 -11.70
C ALA A 115 -4.43 -4.87 -11.66
N GLU A 116 -4.03 -4.05 -10.73
CA GLU A 116 -2.64 -3.62 -10.52
C GLU A 116 -2.28 -3.64 -9.02
N GLY A 117 -1.00 -3.89 -8.73
CA GLY A 117 -0.44 -3.67 -7.41
C GLY A 117 -0.25 -2.17 -7.15
N LEU A 118 -0.36 -1.77 -5.89
CA LEU A 118 0.02 -0.42 -5.50
C LEU A 118 1.56 -0.30 -5.35
N THR A 119 2.08 0.89 -5.59
CA THR A 119 3.47 1.25 -5.27
C THR A 119 3.48 2.14 -4.03
N ALA A 120 4.12 1.68 -2.96
CA ALA A 120 4.29 2.48 -1.75
C ALA A 120 5.56 3.32 -1.87
N TYR A 121 5.40 4.64 -1.91
CA TYR A 121 6.46 5.60 -2.19
C TYR A 121 6.50 6.70 -1.14
N ASN A 122 7.67 6.94 -0.57
CA ASN A 122 7.93 7.98 0.40
C ASN A 122 8.84 9.06 -0.19
N VAL A 123 8.53 10.32 0.10
CA VAL A 123 9.37 11.48 -0.24
C VAL A 123 9.73 12.19 1.06
N TYR A 124 11.03 12.27 1.36
CA TYR A 124 11.57 12.81 2.61
C TYR A 124 11.88 14.30 2.50
N LEU A 125 11.51 15.08 3.51
CA LEU A 125 11.69 16.54 3.55
C LEU A 125 12.70 16.94 4.63
N GLU A 126 13.51 17.97 4.34
CA GLU A 126 14.47 18.57 5.26
C GLU A 126 13.77 19.47 6.28
N THR A 127 12.94 18.89 7.13
CA THR A 127 12.23 19.61 8.20
C THR A 127 11.81 18.63 9.30
N GLU A 128 11.64 19.13 10.52
CA GLU A 128 11.00 18.37 11.60
C GLU A 128 9.51 18.72 11.76
N ASP A 129 9.03 19.71 11.04
CA ASP A 129 7.62 20.13 11.09
C ASP A 129 6.73 19.20 10.25
N VAL A 130 6.09 18.26 10.92
CA VAL A 130 5.17 17.30 10.31
C VAL A 130 3.95 17.97 9.66
N THR A 131 3.62 19.22 10.02
CA THR A 131 2.47 19.91 9.44
C THR A 131 2.72 20.23 7.96
N ILE A 132 3.96 20.53 7.58
CA ILE A 132 4.35 20.73 6.18
C ILE A 132 4.10 19.47 5.35
N ALA A 133 4.55 18.30 5.84
CA ALA A 133 4.31 17.05 5.13
C ALA A 133 2.81 16.69 5.03
N LYS A 134 2.03 16.96 6.09
CA LYS A 134 0.57 16.76 6.07
C LYS A 134 -0.14 17.67 5.07
N ASP A 135 0.26 18.93 4.99
CA ASP A 135 -0.31 19.88 4.03
C ASP A 135 0.02 19.46 2.60
N ILE A 136 1.26 19.10 2.30
CA ILE A 136 1.65 18.59 0.98
C ILE A 136 0.90 17.29 0.65
N ALA A 137 0.80 16.35 1.60
CA ALA A 137 0.05 15.12 1.41
C ALA A 137 -1.43 15.37 1.08
N ASN A 138 -2.05 16.40 1.69
CA ASN A 138 -3.43 16.79 1.38
C ASN A 138 -3.56 17.35 -0.04
N ILE A 139 -2.57 18.08 -0.54
CA ILE A 139 -2.55 18.58 -1.93
C ILE A 139 -2.38 17.40 -2.90
N VAL A 140 -1.43 16.49 -2.63
CA VAL A 140 -1.13 15.32 -3.49
C VAL A 140 -2.37 14.45 -3.73
N LYS A 141 -3.19 14.19 -2.71
CA LYS A 141 -4.42 13.37 -2.83
C LYS A 141 -5.66 14.17 -3.20
N GLY A 142 -5.53 15.47 -3.41
CA GLY A 142 -6.66 16.36 -3.72
C GLY A 142 -7.05 16.34 -5.20
N SER A 143 -8.28 16.72 -5.49
CA SER A 143 -8.84 16.70 -6.85
C SER A 143 -8.48 17.91 -7.71
N GLU A 144 -7.92 18.99 -7.15
CA GLU A 144 -7.65 20.23 -7.88
C GLU A 144 -6.22 20.30 -8.43
N GLU A 145 -5.23 19.95 -7.61
CA GLU A 145 -3.81 19.98 -8.01
C GLU A 145 -3.15 18.61 -7.94
N GLY A 146 -3.77 17.63 -7.26
CA GLY A 146 -3.23 16.30 -7.04
C GLY A 146 -3.96 15.23 -7.85
N TRP A 147 -3.83 13.99 -7.40
CA TRP A 147 -4.30 12.80 -8.13
C TRP A 147 -5.28 11.97 -7.30
N ALA A 148 -6.42 11.64 -7.90
CA ALA A 148 -7.43 10.78 -7.29
C ALA A 148 -6.93 9.32 -7.11
N SER A 149 -5.98 8.90 -7.94
CA SER A 149 -5.30 7.58 -7.89
C SER A 149 -4.25 7.47 -6.79
N ILE A 150 -4.09 8.49 -5.93
CA ILE A 150 -3.10 8.49 -4.85
C ILE A 150 -3.77 8.62 -3.48
N LYS A 151 -3.36 7.75 -2.55
CA LYS A 151 -3.59 7.97 -1.11
C LYS A 151 -2.32 8.45 -0.48
N SER A 152 -2.38 9.55 0.25
CA SER A 152 -1.21 10.21 0.82
C SER A 152 -1.42 10.62 2.27
N VAL A 153 -0.34 10.55 3.06
CA VAL A 153 -0.28 11.00 4.46
C VAL A 153 1.09 11.58 4.78
N GLY A 154 1.11 12.67 5.54
CA GLY A 154 2.36 13.22 6.10
C GLY A 154 2.61 12.64 7.50
N PHE A 155 3.81 12.16 7.77
CA PHE A 155 4.19 11.62 9.08
C PHE A 155 5.64 11.95 9.45
N LYS A 156 5.99 11.78 10.73
CA LYS A 156 7.36 11.89 11.20
C LYS A 156 8.06 10.56 10.99
N ASP A 157 9.10 10.56 10.17
CA ASP A 157 9.90 9.36 9.92
C ASP A 157 11.00 9.23 11.00
N VAL A 158 10.95 8.15 11.76
CA VAL A 158 11.90 7.88 12.85
C VAL A 158 13.24 7.37 12.30
N GLY A 159 13.26 6.83 11.09
CA GLY A 159 14.46 6.28 10.42
C GLY A 159 15.29 7.32 9.66
N HIS A 160 14.69 8.46 9.31
CA HIS A 160 15.32 9.56 8.60
C HIS A 160 15.21 10.85 9.43
N ALA A 161 16.18 11.74 9.31
CA ALA A 161 16.24 12.98 10.10
C ALA A 161 15.21 14.02 9.58
N GLY A 162 13.91 13.70 9.58
CA GLY A 162 12.91 14.62 9.08
C GLY A 162 11.49 14.07 9.09
N VAL A 163 10.69 14.54 8.15
CA VAL A 163 9.32 14.09 7.93
C VAL A 163 9.16 13.56 6.50
N ALA A 164 8.14 12.77 6.27
CA ALA A 164 7.88 12.18 4.96
C ALA A 164 6.44 12.43 4.50
N VAL A 165 6.30 12.58 3.18
CA VAL A 165 5.04 12.43 2.45
C VAL A 165 5.00 10.99 1.95
N SER A 166 4.19 10.15 2.60
CA SER A 166 4.01 8.74 2.23
C SER A 166 2.81 8.59 1.32
N MET A 167 2.97 7.82 0.27
CA MET A 167 1.96 7.64 -0.77
C MET A 167 1.77 6.17 -1.11
N ASN A 168 0.51 5.79 -1.33
CA ASN A 168 0.14 4.60 -2.09
C ASN A 168 -0.28 5.07 -3.48
N VAL A 169 0.55 4.80 -4.47
CA VAL A 169 0.31 5.14 -5.88
C VAL A 169 -0.34 3.93 -6.55
N PHE A 170 -1.58 4.07 -7.00
CA PHE A 170 -2.36 2.99 -7.61
C PHE A 170 -2.22 2.93 -9.14
N ASP A 171 -1.71 4.00 -9.76
CA ASP A 171 -1.43 4.07 -11.19
C ASP A 171 -0.14 4.86 -11.44
N CYS A 172 0.99 4.14 -11.48
CA CYS A 172 2.29 4.74 -11.77
C CYS A 172 2.48 5.09 -13.26
N LYS A 173 1.59 4.62 -14.15
CA LYS A 173 1.60 5.02 -15.57
C LYS A 173 0.98 6.40 -15.74
N GLU A 174 -0.14 6.66 -15.05
CA GLU A 174 -0.73 7.99 -14.98
C GLU A 174 0.20 8.96 -14.24
N THR A 175 0.81 8.50 -13.15
CA THR A 175 1.58 9.36 -12.25
C THR A 175 2.94 8.72 -11.95
N PRO A 176 3.94 8.90 -12.81
CA PRO A 176 5.31 8.44 -12.57
C PRO A 176 5.91 8.97 -11.27
N LEU A 177 6.75 8.15 -10.61
CA LEU A 177 7.32 8.49 -9.30
C LEU A 177 8.18 9.76 -9.34
N ALA A 178 8.90 9.99 -10.44
CA ALA A 178 9.68 11.22 -10.65
C ALA A 178 8.79 12.46 -10.68
N MET A 179 7.63 12.39 -11.36
CA MET A 179 6.66 13.49 -11.38
C MET A 179 6.16 13.83 -9.98
N LEU A 180 5.86 12.83 -9.16
CA LEU A 180 5.44 13.02 -7.76
C LEU A 180 6.54 13.65 -6.92
N ARG A 181 7.77 13.17 -7.07
CA ARG A 181 8.94 13.72 -6.37
C ARG A 181 9.11 15.21 -6.69
N ASP A 182 9.08 15.57 -7.98
CA ASP A 182 9.28 16.95 -8.42
C ASP A 182 8.14 17.88 -7.99
N PHE A 183 6.90 17.40 -8.07
CA PHE A 183 5.75 18.12 -7.54
C PHE A 183 5.87 18.39 -6.04
N ILE A 184 6.25 17.39 -5.26
CA ILE A 184 6.43 17.52 -3.81
C ILE A 184 7.58 18.48 -3.51
N ASP A 185 8.69 18.44 -4.27
CA ASP A 185 9.81 19.37 -4.10
C ASP A 185 9.39 20.83 -4.36
N GLU A 186 8.61 21.09 -5.41
CA GLU A 186 8.02 22.40 -5.68
C GLU A 186 7.18 22.92 -4.48
N LYS A 187 6.32 22.05 -3.94
CA LYS A 187 5.47 22.42 -2.79
C LYS A 187 6.27 22.60 -1.50
N ALA A 188 7.35 21.83 -1.33
CA ALA A 188 8.28 21.95 -0.20
C ALA A 188 9.09 23.25 -0.26
N LEU A 189 9.65 23.58 -1.43
CA LEU A 189 10.39 24.83 -1.65
C LEU A 189 9.51 26.07 -1.35
N ALA A 190 8.25 26.04 -1.77
CA ALA A 190 7.29 27.11 -1.46
C ALA A 190 7.02 27.28 0.06
N ARG A 191 7.39 26.28 0.87
CA ARG A 191 7.26 26.26 2.34
C ARG A 191 8.58 26.39 3.09
N GLY A 192 9.67 26.72 2.38
CA GLY A 192 10.99 26.95 2.95
C GLY A 192 11.75 25.67 3.35
N THR A 193 11.38 24.52 2.77
CA THR A 193 12.10 23.24 2.90
C THR A 193 12.34 22.64 1.51
N LYS A 194 12.96 21.46 1.45
CA LYS A 194 13.24 20.75 0.19
C LYS A 194 13.14 19.25 0.37
N VAL A 195 13.06 18.51 -0.72
CA VAL A 195 13.22 17.06 -0.74
C VAL A 195 14.69 16.70 -0.52
N ILE A 196 14.95 15.75 0.37
CA ILE A 196 16.29 15.24 0.69
C ILE A 196 16.52 13.80 0.22
N GLY A 197 15.47 13.08 -0.12
CA GLY A 197 15.55 11.71 -0.63
C GLY A 197 14.18 11.12 -0.86
N THR A 198 14.17 9.92 -1.40
CA THR A 198 12.95 9.13 -1.63
C THR A 198 13.17 7.67 -1.28
N GLY A 199 12.10 6.94 -1.00
CA GLY A 199 12.17 5.51 -0.71
C GLY A 199 10.96 4.76 -1.23
N LEU A 200 11.19 3.54 -1.67
CA LEU A 200 10.16 2.58 -2.05
C LEU A 200 10.00 1.53 -0.96
N VAL A 201 8.77 1.17 -0.65
CA VAL A 201 8.47 0.14 0.34
C VAL A 201 7.81 -1.04 -0.36
N GLY A 202 8.54 -2.15 -0.44
CA GLY A 202 8.10 -3.36 -1.12
C GLY A 202 8.43 -3.39 -2.63
N PRO A 203 7.91 -4.38 -3.34
CA PRO A 203 8.24 -4.62 -4.73
C PRO A 203 7.60 -3.59 -5.66
N VAL A 204 8.30 -3.30 -6.78
CA VAL A 204 7.85 -2.37 -7.82
C VAL A 204 8.10 -2.99 -9.21
N LYS A 205 7.28 -2.67 -10.20
CA LYS A 205 7.50 -3.06 -11.60
C LYS A 205 8.65 -2.26 -12.22
N LEU A 206 9.47 -2.93 -13.03
CA LEU A 206 10.58 -2.31 -13.75
C LEU A 206 10.12 -1.12 -14.61
N GLU A 207 9.00 -1.27 -15.34
CA GLU A 207 8.46 -0.21 -16.21
C GLU A 207 8.28 1.12 -15.48
N TYR A 208 7.82 1.11 -14.22
CA TYR A 208 7.59 2.34 -13.43
C TYR A 208 8.89 3.06 -13.05
N LEU A 209 9.95 2.29 -12.82
CA LEU A 209 11.28 2.83 -12.56
C LEU A 209 11.91 3.43 -13.82
N VAL A 210 11.79 2.71 -14.95
CA VAL A 210 12.29 3.18 -16.24
C VAL A 210 11.57 4.45 -16.69
N ASP A 211 10.24 4.48 -16.60
CA ASP A 211 9.45 5.66 -16.95
C ASP A 211 9.81 6.88 -16.08
N SER A 212 10.01 6.65 -14.78
CA SER A 212 10.46 7.70 -13.87
C SER A 212 11.88 8.19 -14.20
N ALA A 213 12.81 7.28 -14.51
CA ALA A 213 14.17 7.64 -14.90
C ALA A 213 14.21 8.43 -16.22
N LYS A 214 13.37 8.05 -17.20
CA LYS A 214 13.26 8.74 -18.50
C LYS A 214 12.80 10.20 -18.36
N LEU A 215 11.95 10.52 -17.40
CA LEU A 215 11.54 11.90 -17.11
C LEU A 215 12.72 12.80 -16.71
N HIS A 216 13.76 12.22 -16.12
CA HIS A 216 14.99 12.92 -15.75
C HIS A 216 16.13 12.75 -16.77
N GLY A 217 15.83 12.20 -17.96
CA GLY A 217 16.79 12.11 -19.07
C GLY A 217 17.55 10.78 -19.20
N TYR A 218 17.12 9.74 -18.48
CA TYR A 218 17.64 8.38 -18.67
C TYR A 218 17.34 7.89 -20.09
N GLY A 219 18.29 7.16 -20.69
CA GLY A 219 18.10 6.55 -22.01
C GLY A 219 17.21 5.32 -22.01
N GLU A 220 17.40 4.46 -22.99
CA GLU A 220 16.72 3.17 -23.01
C GLU A 220 17.35 2.21 -21.99
N PHE A 221 16.50 1.43 -21.32
CA PHE A 221 16.97 0.39 -20.41
C PHE A 221 17.57 -0.78 -21.23
N ASP A 222 18.82 -1.11 -20.96
CA ASP A 222 19.60 -2.11 -21.69
C ASP A 222 19.71 -3.47 -20.96
N GLY A 223 19.00 -3.63 -19.84
CA GLY A 223 19.05 -4.82 -18.99
C GLY A 223 19.96 -4.67 -17.77
N ASP A 224 20.67 -3.56 -17.62
CA ASP A 224 21.50 -3.30 -16.43
C ASP A 224 20.71 -2.62 -15.31
N TYR A 225 20.21 -3.43 -14.39
CA TYR A 225 19.47 -2.98 -13.20
C TYR A 225 20.30 -2.10 -12.27
N ASP A 226 21.59 -2.40 -12.12
CA ASP A 226 22.46 -1.67 -11.18
C ASP A 226 22.71 -0.25 -11.70
N THR A 227 22.89 -0.07 -13.02
CA THR A 227 22.98 1.25 -13.66
C THR A 227 21.68 2.04 -13.52
N LEU A 228 20.51 1.42 -13.72
CA LEU A 228 19.22 2.09 -13.53
C LEU A 228 19.03 2.56 -12.08
N ILE A 229 19.34 1.71 -11.09
CA ILE A 229 19.21 2.03 -9.68
C ILE A 229 20.15 3.17 -9.29
N ALA A 230 21.40 3.14 -9.75
CA ALA A 230 22.36 4.22 -9.51
C ALA A 230 21.88 5.56 -10.08
N TYR A 231 21.27 5.53 -11.28
CA TYR A 231 20.67 6.72 -11.90
C TYR A 231 19.51 7.28 -11.08
N LEU A 232 18.59 6.41 -10.61
CA LEU A 232 17.47 6.82 -9.76
C LEU A 232 17.94 7.36 -8.41
N ALA A 233 19.01 6.79 -7.83
CA ALA A 233 19.61 7.30 -6.60
C ALA A 233 20.17 8.71 -6.79
N GLU A 234 20.86 8.98 -7.89
CA GLU A 234 21.44 10.29 -8.21
C GLU A 234 20.37 11.35 -8.52
N HIS A 235 19.35 11.02 -9.32
CA HIS A 235 18.42 12.01 -9.88
C HIS A 235 17.12 12.13 -9.08
N MET A 236 16.70 11.09 -8.37
CA MET A 236 15.49 11.09 -7.54
C MET A 236 15.78 11.00 -6.05
N GLY A 237 17.04 10.74 -5.66
CA GLY A 237 17.40 10.49 -4.27
C GLY A 237 16.83 9.16 -3.75
N LEU A 238 16.68 8.13 -4.61
CA LEU A 238 16.16 6.84 -4.20
C LEU A 238 17.17 6.11 -3.31
N GLU A 239 16.83 5.94 -2.04
CA GLU A 239 17.72 5.39 -1.02
C GLU A 239 17.40 3.92 -0.71
N GLY A 240 18.46 3.13 -0.44
CA GLY A 240 18.35 1.77 0.09
C GLY A 240 17.58 0.78 -0.81
N PHE A 241 17.45 1.09 -2.10
CA PHE A 241 16.70 0.26 -3.04
C PHE A 241 17.63 -0.73 -3.74
N GLU A 242 17.20 -1.99 -3.82
CA GLU A 242 17.95 -3.08 -4.43
C GLU A 242 17.15 -3.71 -5.57
N LYS A 243 17.84 -4.28 -6.58
CA LYS A 243 17.22 -4.95 -7.73
C LYS A 243 16.32 -6.12 -7.35
N THR A 244 16.55 -6.75 -6.19
CA THR A 244 15.68 -7.78 -5.62
C THR A 244 14.29 -7.28 -5.23
N SER A 245 14.09 -5.95 -5.18
CA SER A 245 12.77 -5.33 -5.02
C SER A 245 12.07 -5.02 -6.35
N ILE A 246 12.70 -5.33 -7.49
CA ILE A 246 12.07 -5.20 -8.82
C ILE A 246 11.39 -6.52 -9.16
N ILE A 247 10.07 -6.46 -9.41
CA ILE A 247 9.26 -7.65 -9.69
C ILE A 247 9.82 -8.41 -10.90
N ASP A 248 10.13 -7.67 -11.97
CA ASP A 248 10.60 -8.21 -13.25
C ASP A 248 11.92 -8.97 -13.11
N TYR A 249 12.76 -8.62 -12.14
CA TYR A 249 14.01 -9.33 -11.84
C TYR A 249 13.81 -10.81 -11.44
N HIS A 250 12.60 -11.17 -10.99
CA HIS A 250 12.27 -12.53 -10.52
C HIS A 250 11.43 -13.35 -11.50
N ILE A 251 10.93 -12.75 -12.57
CA ILE A 251 9.97 -13.40 -13.49
C ILE A 251 10.43 -13.50 -14.94
N ASP A 252 11.70 -13.24 -15.21
CA ASP A 252 12.33 -13.41 -16.54
C ASP A 252 12.58 -14.87 -16.90
#